data_f7c92caeaad55e4e1a66225a11279871
#
_entry.id   f7c92caeaad55e4e1a66225a11279871
#
_cell.length_a   1.000
_cell.length_b   1.000
_cell.length_c   1.000
_cell.angle_alpha   90.00
_cell.angle_beta   90.00
_cell.angle_gamma   90.00
#
_symmetry.space_group_name_H-M   'P 1'
#
loop_
_entity.id
_entity.type
_entity.pdbx_description
1 polymer ?
#
loop_
_entity_poly.entity_id
_entity_poly.type
_entity_poly.pdbx_seq_one_letter_code
_entity_poly.pdbx_strand_id
1 'polypeptide(L)'
;MIDFYTDPTSATQKVEIASTYTDLTEAKVAAKKALFDLGYRADLFEEYLAKEGSSNWTFGDGALVHARASTVGIETTPNALDIQPGPGTSRVLEKLFYVIQTTIYFSLDRSGAKRDIFFEGPYLSRPDAVPVAKKVLLDTCGVPLRP
;
A
#
# COMPACT_ATOMS: atom_id res chain seq x y z
N MET A 1 1.30 0.21 -3.46
CA MET A 1 2.58 -0.35 -3.97
C MET A 1 3.61 -0.27 -2.85
N ILE A 2 4.26 -1.37 -2.54
CA ILE A 2 5.34 -1.41 -1.54
C ILE A 2 6.62 -1.71 -2.30
N ASP A 3 7.50 -0.72 -2.41
CA ASP A 3 8.82 -0.90 -2.99
C ASP A 3 9.85 -1.10 -1.88
N PHE A 4 10.58 -2.21 -1.95
CA PHE A 4 11.75 -2.45 -1.11
C PHE A 4 12.98 -2.03 -1.91
N TYR A 5 13.66 -0.99 -1.50
CA TYR A 5 14.89 -0.61 -2.17
C TYR A 5 15.98 -1.66 -1.99
N THR A 6 16.62 -1.99 -3.07
CA THR A 6 17.86 -2.70 -3.44
C THR A 6 18.72 -3.40 -2.38
N ASP A 7 18.49 -3.19 -1.10
CA ASP A 7 19.16 -3.92 -0.03
C ASP A 7 18.10 -4.68 0.80
N PRO A 8 18.01 -6.01 0.66
CA PRO A 8 17.07 -6.81 1.45
C PRO A 8 17.35 -6.76 2.95
N THR A 9 18.50 -6.23 3.35
CA THR A 9 18.86 -5.99 4.74
C THR A 9 18.51 -4.57 5.20
N SER A 10 18.14 -3.67 4.28
CA SER A 10 17.78 -2.30 4.58
C SER A 10 16.43 -2.24 5.28
N ALA A 11 16.38 -1.56 6.43
CA ALA A 11 15.14 -1.24 7.13
C ALA A 11 14.28 -0.19 6.39
N THR A 12 14.80 0.41 5.32
CA THR A 12 14.08 1.40 4.50
C THR A 12 13.19 0.71 3.48
N GLN A 13 11.90 0.65 3.80
CA GLN A 13 10.87 0.27 2.85
C GLN A 13 10.10 1.49 2.41
N LYS A 14 9.97 1.66 1.09
CA LYS A 14 9.13 2.68 0.51
C LYS A 14 7.73 2.13 0.28
N VAL A 15 6.74 2.83 0.82
CA VAL A 15 5.33 2.55 0.57
C VAL A 15 4.77 3.67 -0.28
N GLU A 16 4.17 3.32 -1.40
CA GLU A 16 3.56 4.28 -2.32
C GLU A 16 2.15 3.86 -2.70
N ILE A 17 1.26 4.83 -2.82
CA ILE A 17 -0.06 4.64 -3.43
C ILE A 17 0.06 5.04 -4.89
N ALA A 18 0.06 4.05 -5.77
CA ALA A 18 0.25 4.27 -7.20
C ALA A 18 -0.95 4.99 -7.85
N SER A 19 -2.17 4.58 -7.48
CA SER A 19 -3.39 5.17 -8.00
C SER A 19 -4.60 4.78 -7.16
N THR A 20 -5.67 5.53 -7.29
CA THR A 20 -6.97 5.26 -6.66
C THR A 20 -8.01 5.02 -7.75
N TYR A 21 -8.87 4.06 -7.54
CA TYR A 21 -9.93 3.67 -8.47
C TYR A 21 -11.27 3.57 -7.74
N THR A 22 -12.35 3.87 -8.42
CA THR A 22 -13.72 3.67 -7.91
C THR A 22 -14.29 2.30 -8.29
N ASP A 23 -13.63 1.56 -9.18
CA ASP A 23 -13.97 0.21 -9.60
C ASP A 23 -12.85 -0.78 -9.22
N LEU A 24 -13.24 -1.87 -8.54
CA LEU A 24 -12.30 -2.87 -8.06
C LEU A 24 -11.69 -3.71 -9.20
N THR A 25 -12.44 -3.95 -10.27
CA THR A 25 -11.96 -4.75 -11.40
C THR A 25 -10.85 -4.03 -12.14
N GLU A 26 -11.05 -2.73 -12.43
CA GLU A 26 -10.00 -1.90 -13.04
C GLU A 26 -8.78 -1.74 -12.12
N ALA A 27 -9.01 -1.57 -10.82
CA ALA A 27 -7.93 -1.52 -9.84
C ALA A 27 -7.07 -2.81 -9.84
N LYS A 28 -7.69 -3.99 -9.93
CA LYS A 28 -6.98 -5.28 -10.02
C LYS A 28 -6.15 -5.39 -11.29
N VAL A 29 -6.69 -4.95 -12.41
CA VAL A 29 -5.94 -4.93 -13.69
C VAL A 29 -4.74 -4.00 -13.59
N ALA A 30 -4.93 -2.81 -13.05
CA ALA A 30 -3.86 -1.84 -12.86
C ALA A 30 -2.78 -2.35 -11.89
N ALA A 31 -3.16 -2.96 -10.77
CA ALA A 31 -2.21 -3.51 -9.79
C ALA A 31 -1.33 -4.61 -10.39
N LYS A 32 -1.89 -5.49 -11.23
CA LYS A 32 -1.12 -6.54 -11.92
C LYS A 32 -0.09 -5.97 -12.91
N LYS A 33 -0.32 -4.78 -13.45
CA LYS A 33 0.57 -4.09 -14.38
C LYS A 33 1.52 -3.09 -13.71
N ALA A 34 1.30 -2.77 -12.44
CA ALA A 34 1.96 -1.66 -11.77
C ALA A 34 3.49 -1.71 -11.84
N LEU A 35 4.10 -2.87 -11.66
CA LEU A 35 5.56 -3.01 -11.76
C LEU A 35 6.06 -2.81 -13.20
N PHE A 36 5.33 -3.29 -14.20
CA PHE A 36 5.68 -3.09 -15.61
C PHE A 36 5.53 -1.64 -16.03
N ASP A 37 4.49 -0.96 -15.56
CA ASP A 37 4.26 0.48 -15.82
C ASP A 37 5.37 1.36 -15.21
N LEU A 38 6.04 0.88 -14.16
CA LEU A 38 7.23 1.49 -13.59
C LEU A 38 8.53 1.17 -14.35
N GLY A 39 8.44 0.37 -15.42
CA GLY A 39 9.60 -0.01 -16.24
C GLY A 39 10.31 -1.29 -15.80
N TYR A 40 9.81 -2.00 -14.79
CA TYR A 40 10.34 -3.30 -14.41
C TYR A 40 9.88 -4.38 -15.40
N ARG A 41 10.74 -5.37 -15.62
CA ARG A 41 10.44 -6.56 -16.43
C ARG A 41 10.41 -7.78 -15.53
N ALA A 42 9.56 -8.77 -15.86
CA ALA A 42 9.42 -9.97 -15.05
C ALA A 42 10.75 -10.76 -14.93
N ASP A 43 11.60 -10.72 -15.97
CA ASP A 43 12.91 -11.36 -16.01
C ASP A 43 13.98 -10.70 -15.13
N LEU A 44 13.71 -9.49 -14.61
CA LEU A 44 14.58 -8.82 -13.65
C LEU A 44 14.38 -9.30 -12.20
N PHE A 45 13.29 -10.02 -11.93
CA PHE A 45 12.99 -10.54 -10.61
C PHE A 45 13.42 -12.01 -10.52
N GLU A 46 14.09 -12.40 -9.44
CA GLU A 46 14.38 -13.80 -9.17
C GLU A 46 13.09 -14.61 -8.92
N GLU A 47 12.06 -13.93 -8.40
CA GLU A 47 10.73 -14.48 -8.17
C GLU A 47 9.69 -13.45 -8.59
N TYR A 48 8.75 -13.84 -9.44
CA TYR A 48 7.60 -13.04 -9.83
C TYR A 48 6.35 -13.91 -9.84
N LEU A 49 5.42 -13.60 -8.94
CA LEU A 49 4.17 -14.33 -8.79
C LEU A 49 2.99 -13.36 -8.90
N ALA A 50 2.05 -13.67 -9.77
CA ALA A 50 0.77 -12.96 -9.83
C ALA A 50 -0.34 -13.88 -9.30
N LYS A 51 -1.25 -13.31 -8.51
CA LYS A 51 -2.39 -14.05 -7.96
C LYS A 51 -3.34 -14.44 -9.08
N GLU A 52 -3.42 -15.73 -9.36
CA GLU A 52 -4.34 -16.33 -10.32
C GLU A 52 -5.26 -17.32 -9.60
N GLY A 53 -6.56 -17.00 -9.55
CA GLY A 53 -7.56 -17.88 -8.97
C GLY A 53 -7.42 -18.16 -7.47
N SER A 54 -7.76 -19.39 -7.06
CA SER A 54 -7.76 -19.84 -5.66
C SER A 54 -6.50 -20.63 -5.26
N SER A 55 -5.37 -20.41 -5.91
CA SER A 55 -4.12 -21.09 -5.57
C SER A 55 -3.62 -20.74 -4.16
N ASN A 56 -2.68 -21.52 -3.63
CA ASN A 56 -2.04 -21.34 -2.31
C ASN A 56 -1.27 -20.02 -2.20
N TRP A 57 -2.02 -18.91 -2.22
CA TRP A 57 -1.46 -17.57 -2.10
C TRP A 57 -1.16 -17.25 -0.64
N THR A 58 0.11 -17.05 -0.29
CA THR A 58 0.58 -16.84 1.08
C THR A 58 0.95 -15.39 1.41
N PHE A 59 0.83 -14.48 0.43
CA PHE A 59 1.29 -13.09 0.58
C PHE A 59 0.21 -12.12 1.07
N GLY A 60 -0.89 -12.63 1.61
CA GLY A 60 -2.01 -11.86 2.12
C GLY A 60 -3.13 -11.65 1.08
N ASP A 61 -4.34 -11.39 1.57
CA ASP A 61 -5.54 -11.36 0.71
C ASP A 61 -5.56 -10.16 -0.23
N GLY A 62 -5.04 -9.02 0.19
CA GLY A 62 -4.96 -7.80 -0.61
C GLY A 62 -3.81 -7.78 -1.62
N ALA A 63 -2.79 -8.63 -1.46
CA ALA A 63 -1.67 -8.68 -2.41
C ALA A 63 -2.08 -9.37 -3.70
N LEU A 64 -1.74 -8.79 -4.84
CA LEU A 64 -2.06 -9.32 -6.17
C LEU A 64 -0.81 -9.71 -6.96
N VAL A 65 0.32 -9.09 -6.68
CA VAL A 65 1.60 -9.41 -7.29
C VAL A 65 2.65 -9.44 -6.18
N HIS A 66 3.45 -10.49 -6.16
CA HIS A 66 4.65 -10.58 -5.35
C HIS A 66 5.84 -10.80 -6.27
N ALA A 67 6.80 -9.92 -6.18
CA ALA A 67 8.11 -10.09 -6.79
C ALA A 67 9.14 -9.99 -5.66
N ARG A 68 10.26 -10.69 -5.74
CA ARG A 68 11.27 -10.61 -4.69
C ARG A 68 11.63 -9.15 -4.44
N ALA A 69 11.50 -8.69 -3.19
CA ALA A 69 11.66 -7.32 -2.75
C ALA A 69 10.53 -6.31 -3.10
N SER A 70 9.46 -6.72 -3.78
CA SER A 70 8.32 -5.84 -4.06
C SER A 70 7.00 -6.56 -3.92
N THR A 71 6.00 -5.90 -3.36
CA THR A 71 4.62 -6.41 -3.32
C THR A 71 3.66 -5.33 -3.80
N VAL A 72 2.76 -5.69 -4.68
CA VAL A 72 1.65 -4.84 -5.13
C VAL A 72 0.35 -5.40 -4.63
N GLY A 73 -0.44 -4.58 -3.98
CA GLY A 73 -1.74 -4.96 -3.45
C GLY A 73 -2.78 -3.88 -3.65
N ILE A 74 -3.99 -4.19 -3.23
CA ILE A 74 -5.12 -3.26 -3.21
C ILE A 74 -5.61 -3.16 -1.77
N GLU A 75 -5.81 -1.92 -1.33
CA GLU A 75 -6.56 -1.59 -0.14
C GLU A 75 -7.91 -1.00 -0.55
N THR A 76 -8.98 -1.42 0.12
CA THR A 76 -10.34 -0.97 -0.18
C THR A 76 -10.88 -0.17 0.99
N THR A 77 -11.32 1.05 0.72
CA THR A 77 -11.94 1.94 1.71
C THR A 77 -13.33 2.40 1.24
N PRO A 78 -14.27 2.69 2.17
CA PRO A 78 -15.54 3.29 1.80
C PRO A 78 -15.33 4.65 1.11
N ASN A 79 -16.09 4.93 0.05
CA ASN A 79 -16.09 6.25 -0.61
C ASN A 79 -16.99 7.25 0.13
N ALA A 80 -16.67 7.55 1.38
CA ALA A 80 -17.45 8.46 2.22
C ALA A 80 -17.44 9.91 1.75
N LEU A 81 -16.47 10.28 0.92
CA LEU A 81 -16.30 11.64 0.38
C LEU A 81 -16.94 11.80 -1.00
N ASP A 82 -17.59 10.75 -1.52
CA ASP A 82 -18.19 10.73 -2.88
C ASP A 82 -17.21 11.18 -3.97
N ILE A 83 -15.99 10.67 -3.88
CA ILE A 83 -14.93 10.97 -4.85
C ILE A 83 -15.31 10.40 -6.21
N GLN A 84 -15.24 11.24 -7.24
CA GLN A 84 -15.60 10.90 -8.60
C GLN A 84 -14.39 10.46 -9.41
N PRO A 85 -14.56 9.47 -10.30
CA PRO A 85 -13.51 9.10 -11.24
C PRO A 85 -13.35 10.14 -12.36
N GLY A 86 -12.23 10.05 -13.05
CA GLY A 86 -12.02 10.84 -14.26
C GLY A 86 -12.94 10.41 -15.42
N PRO A 87 -13.08 11.25 -16.44
CA PRO A 87 -13.94 10.94 -17.59
C PRO A 87 -13.45 9.71 -18.36
N GLY A 88 -14.37 8.77 -18.60
CA GLY A 88 -14.07 7.54 -19.35
C GLY A 88 -13.17 6.50 -18.63
N THR A 89 -12.97 6.65 -17.34
CA THR A 89 -12.15 5.75 -16.52
C THR A 89 -12.70 5.66 -15.09
N SER A 90 -12.41 4.59 -14.38
CA SER A 90 -12.66 4.53 -12.94
C SER A 90 -11.51 5.10 -12.10
N ARG A 91 -10.41 5.50 -12.72
CA ARG A 91 -9.27 6.10 -12.04
C ARG A 91 -9.62 7.51 -11.55
N VAL A 92 -9.32 7.76 -10.28
CA VAL A 92 -9.45 9.10 -9.67
C VAL A 92 -8.26 9.94 -10.10
N LEU A 93 -8.54 11.10 -10.70
CA LEU A 93 -7.52 12.05 -11.18
C LEU A 93 -7.24 13.16 -10.16
N GLU A 94 -8.13 13.33 -9.19
CA GLU A 94 -7.97 14.30 -8.12
C GLU A 94 -6.82 13.91 -7.19
N LYS A 95 -6.10 14.90 -6.68
CA LYS A 95 -5.05 14.67 -5.69
C LYS A 95 -5.66 14.30 -4.34
N LEU A 96 -5.35 13.11 -3.88
CA LEU A 96 -5.81 12.58 -2.60
C LEU A 96 -4.64 12.43 -1.63
N PHE A 97 -4.96 12.46 -0.34
CA PHE A 97 -4.02 12.27 0.75
C PHE A 97 -4.40 11.03 1.55
N TYR A 98 -3.41 10.29 2.00
CA TYR A 98 -3.59 9.07 2.79
C TYR A 98 -2.70 9.13 4.02
N VAL A 99 -3.16 8.51 5.10
CA VAL A 99 -2.32 8.23 6.26
C VAL A 99 -1.82 6.79 6.14
N ILE A 100 -0.51 6.64 6.14
CA ILE A 100 0.15 5.34 6.09
C ILE A 100 0.92 5.16 7.40
N GLN A 101 0.58 4.11 8.14
CA GLN A 101 1.28 3.73 9.36
C GLN A 101 2.04 2.43 9.10
N THR A 102 3.32 2.42 9.45
CA THR A 102 4.13 1.20 9.44
C THR A 102 4.54 0.87 10.88
N THR A 103 4.17 -0.31 11.34
CA THR A 103 4.58 -0.85 12.63
C THR A 103 5.64 -1.91 12.42
N ILE A 104 6.82 -1.74 13.01
CA ILE A 104 7.95 -2.66 12.89
C ILE A 104 8.13 -3.40 14.22
N TYR A 105 8.17 -4.72 14.17
CA TYR A 105 8.26 -5.59 15.34
C TYR A 105 9.70 -6.08 15.57
N PHE A 106 10.60 -5.19 16.00
CA PHE A 106 12.01 -5.55 16.29
C PHE A 106 12.17 -6.60 17.39
N SER A 107 11.19 -6.73 18.28
CA SER A 107 11.19 -7.77 19.32
C SER A 107 10.98 -9.18 18.75
N LEU A 108 10.31 -9.28 17.60
CA LEU A 108 10.01 -10.54 16.92
C LEU A 108 11.01 -10.84 15.81
N ASP A 109 11.52 -9.80 15.17
CA ASP A 109 12.48 -9.90 14.08
C ASP A 109 13.39 -8.67 14.08
N ARG A 110 14.65 -8.88 14.47
CA ARG A 110 15.66 -7.81 14.56
C ARG A 110 16.04 -7.22 13.20
N SER A 111 15.78 -7.93 12.11
CA SER A 111 16.03 -7.41 10.76
C SER A 111 15.04 -6.31 10.37
N GLY A 112 13.90 -6.21 11.10
CA GLY A 112 12.81 -5.29 10.76
C GLY A 112 11.97 -5.74 9.56
N ALA A 113 12.12 -7.00 9.12
CA ALA A 113 11.31 -7.55 8.02
C ALA A 113 9.86 -7.78 8.46
N LYS A 114 9.65 -8.13 9.75
CA LYS A 114 8.29 -8.27 10.28
C LYS A 114 7.68 -6.92 10.59
N ARG A 115 6.70 -6.54 9.78
CA ARG A 115 6.01 -5.27 9.88
C ARG A 115 4.57 -5.36 9.41
N ASP A 116 3.72 -4.51 9.95
CA ASP A 116 2.36 -4.28 9.49
C ASP A 116 2.26 -2.88 8.88
N ILE A 117 1.52 -2.78 7.79
CA ILE A 117 1.25 -1.52 7.10
C ILE A 117 -0.25 -1.31 7.14
N PHE A 118 -0.65 -0.16 7.65
CA PHE A 118 -2.02 0.25 7.77
C PHE A 118 -2.27 1.53 6.97
N PHE A 119 -3.40 1.57 6.25
CA PHE A 119 -3.80 2.69 5.43
C PHE A 119 -5.10 3.28 5.95
N GLU A 120 -5.19 4.59 5.97
CA GLU A 120 -6.41 5.32 6.27
C GLU A 120 -6.59 6.51 5.32
N GLY A 121 -7.80 6.77 4.91
CA GLY A 121 -8.19 7.77 3.92
C GLY A 121 -9.10 7.17 2.87
N PRO A 122 -9.35 7.86 1.79
CA PRO A 122 -8.69 9.09 1.33
C PRO A 122 -9.15 10.38 2.02
N TYR A 123 -8.32 11.41 1.94
CA TYR A 123 -8.61 12.78 2.37
C TYR A 123 -8.42 13.74 1.19
N LEU A 124 -9.26 14.78 1.09
CA LEU A 124 -9.16 15.77 0.02
C LEU A 124 -8.06 16.82 0.28
N SER A 125 -7.66 16.98 1.52
CA SER A 125 -6.61 17.92 1.89
C SER A 125 -5.62 17.35 2.90
N ARG A 126 -4.40 17.86 2.87
CA ARG A 126 -3.39 17.51 3.88
C ARG A 126 -3.78 17.96 5.29
N PRO A 127 -4.38 19.15 5.51
CA PRO A 127 -4.87 19.53 6.83
C PRO A 127 -5.86 18.55 7.44
N ASP A 128 -6.69 17.89 6.65
CA ASP A 128 -7.65 16.90 7.13
C ASP A 128 -6.95 15.58 7.53
N ALA A 129 -5.92 15.18 6.81
CA ALA A 129 -5.17 13.97 7.08
C ALA A 129 -4.24 14.06 8.31
N VAL A 130 -3.68 15.24 8.59
CA VAL A 130 -2.68 15.41 9.67
C VAL A 130 -3.22 15.10 11.08
N PRO A 131 -4.42 15.55 11.49
CA PRO A 131 -4.97 15.19 12.80
C PRO A 131 -5.17 13.68 12.96
N VAL A 132 -5.62 13.02 11.89
CA VAL A 132 -5.82 11.57 11.88
C VAL A 132 -4.49 10.83 12.02
N ALA A 133 -3.46 11.23 11.30
CA ALA A 133 -2.12 10.65 11.42
C ALA A 133 -1.59 10.72 12.86
N LYS A 134 -1.82 11.85 13.54
CA LYS A 134 -1.44 12.03 14.95
C LYS A 134 -2.23 11.10 15.87
N LYS A 135 -3.53 10.95 15.64
CA LYS A 135 -4.41 10.12 16.46
C LYS A 135 -4.08 8.64 16.29
N VAL A 136 -3.93 8.15 15.07
CA VAL A 136 -3.63 6.74 14.78
C VAL A 136 -2.36 6.30 15.48
N LEU A 137 -1.34 7.14 15.53
CA LEU A 137 -0.09 6.84 16.22
C LEU A 137 -0.30 6.70 17.74
N LEU A 138 -1.15 7.53 18.34
CA LEU A 138 -1.47 7.50 19.77
C LEU A 138 -2.30 6.26 20.14
N ASP A 139 -3.33 5.96 19.36
CA ASP A 139 -4.26 4.87 19.61
C ASP A 139 -3.53 3.50 19.51
N THR A 140 -2.55 3.37 18.62
CA THR A 140 -1.82 2.12 18.43
C THR A 140 -0.73 1.89 19.47
N CYS A 141 -0.10 2.96 19.97
CA CYS A 141 1.02 2.81 20.89
C CYS A 141 0.59 2.68 22.37
N GLY A 142 -0.66 2.98 22.72
CA GLY A 142 -1.15 2.92 24.11
C GLY A 142 -0.33 3.78 25.11
N VAL A 143 0.54 4.65 24.59
CA VAL A 143 1.43 5.50 25.40
C VAL A 143 0.89 6.93 25.33
N PRO A 144 0.44 7.51 26.47
CA PRO A 144 0.13 8.93 26.49
C PRO A 144 1.39 9.71 26.17
N LEU A 145 1.30 10.61 25.16
CA LEU A 145 2.37 11.58 24.93
C LEU A 145 2.56 12.37 26.24
N ARG A 146 3.76 12.30 26.78
CA ARG A 146 4.13 13.22 27.86
C ARG A 146 4.14 14.63 27.27
N PRO A 147 3.60 15.59 28.02
CA PRO A 147 3.58 16.98 27.60
C PRO A 147 4.99 17.55 27.44
#